data_dc4fe8a7393c0b2f1d522ef9369a6b83
#
_entry.id   dc4fe8a7393c0b2f1d522ef9369a6b83
#
_cell.length_a   1.000
_cell.length_b   1.000
_cell.length_c   1.000
_cell.angle_alpha   90.00
_cell.angle_beta   90.00
_cell.angle_gamma   90.00
#
_symmetry.space_group_name_H-M   'P 1'
#
loop_
_entity.id
_entity.type
_entity.pdbx_description
1 polymer ?
#
loop_
_entity_poly.entity_id
_entity_poly.type
_entity_poly.pdbx_seq_one_letter_code
_entity_poly.pdbx_strand_id
1 'polypeptide(L)'
;MSSDNGGIIGVVNDPTSTVASGVWQQEEQYEAKVNDTWPQRALFTTKSLRFDDGSSDYLTKSVSSTSNRRTFTYSTWVKRSNLSGSNYPRLFNPFVDSNNFFDVYFRNTDALNIYSYSGGSENIDLVTTQLFRDVSAWYHIVLAVDTTQGTDSNRVKLYVNGSQVTSFSTSTYPSQNADLQINVSGVTNVIGRNQSGTNNYFDGYMAEIILVDG
;
A
#
# COMPACT_ATOMS: atom_id res chain seq x y z
N MET A 1 -1.61 34.85 30.33
CA MET A 1 -2.98 34.63 29.83
C MET A 1 -2.81 33.84 28.55
N SER A 2 -3.19 32.57 28.56
CA SER A 2 -3.22 31.73 27.39
C SER A 2 -4.20 32.34 26.39
N SER A 3 -3.78 32.57 25.16
CA SER A 3 -4.66 33.06 24.10
C SER A 3 -5.41 31.86 23.57
N ASP A 4 -6.53 31.55 24.18
CA ASP A 4 -7.39 30.47 23.83
C ASP A 4 -7.76 30.54 22.34
N ASN A 5 -7.54 29.47 21.58
CA ASN A 5 -7.85 29.35 20.16
C ASN A 5 -7.12 30.34 19.22
N GLY A 6 -5.91 30.77 19.50
CA GLY A 6 -5.15 31.63 18.59
C GLY A 6 -5.84 32.95 18.26
N GLY A 7 -6.64 33.51 19.17
CA GLY A 7 -7.31 34.81 19.02
C GLY A 7 -8.64 34.75 18.23
N ILE A 8 -9.19 33.60 17.97
CA ILE A 8 -10.54 33.47 17.41
C ILE A 8 -11.57 33.71 18.52
N ILE A 9 -12.53 34.60 18.26
CA ILE A 9 -13.62 34.90 19.20
C ILE A 9 -14.57 33.67 19.18
N GLY A 10 -14.65 32.94 20.30
CA GLY A 10 -15.49 31.77 20.44
C GLY A 10 -15.29 31.03 21.76
N VAL A 11 -15.90 29.89 21.89
CA VAL A 11 -15.72 28.97 23.02
C VAL A 11 -14.27 28.50 23.05
N VAL A 12 -13.64 28.52 24.23
CA VAL A 12 -12.33 27.93 24.47
C VAL A 12 -12.37 26.45 24.01
N ASN A 13 -11.43 26.08 23.19
CA ASN A 13 -11.38 24.76 22.60
C ASN A 13 -10.01 24.14 22.88
N ASP A 14 -9.85 23.56 24.06
CA ASP A 14 -8.60 22.93 24.45
C ASP A 14 -8.33 21.69 23.56
N PRO A 15 -7.07 21.47 23.17
CA PRO A 15 -6.72 20.28 22.40
C PRO A 15 -6.88 19.03 23.25
N THR A 16 -7.33 17.95 22.62
CA THR A 16 -7.37 16.62 23.22
C THR A 16 -6.42 15.71 22.48
N SER A 17 -6.12 14.54 23.05
CA SER A 17 -5.28 13.52 22.38
C SER A 17 -5.82 13.03 21.04
N THR A 18 -7.04 13.41 20.66
CA THR A 18 -7.70 12.97 19.42
C THR A 18 -8.08 14.11 18.49
N VAL A 19 -8.27 15.33 18.99
CA VAL A 19 -8.73 16.47 18.20
C VAL A 19 -8.05 17.77 18.68
N ALA A 20 -7.56 18.56 17.74
CA ALA A 20 -7.21 19.97 17.94
C ALA A 20 -7.82 20.78 16.78
N SER A 21 -8.89 21.49 17.07
CA SER A 21 -9.52 22.42 16.12
C SER A 21 -9.23 23.86 16.53
N GLY A 22 -8.95 24.71 15.54
CA GLY A 22 -8.62 26.13 15.77
C GLY A 22 -7.22 26.51 15.27
N VAL A 23 -6.79 27.72 15.62
CA VAL A 23 -5.44 28.24 15.32
C VAL A 23 -4.66 28.28 16.62
N TRP A 24 -3.53 27.58 16.65
CA TRP A 24 -2.69 27.42 17.84
C TRP A 24 -1.33 28.07 17.62
N GLN A 25 -0.81 28.78 18.63
CA GLN A 25 0.57 29.27 18.60
C GLN A 25 1.54 28.08 18.74
N GLN A 26 2.76 28.27 18.27
CA GLN A 26 3.78 27.23 18.33
C GLN A 26 4.08 26.74 19.75
N GLU A 27 4.08 27.69 20.70
CA GLU A 27 4.31 27.44 22.13
C GLU A 27 3.16 26.58 22.72
N GLU A 28 1.91 26.93 22.44
CA GLU A 28 0.71 26.19 22.87
C GLU A 28 0.71 24.78 22.31
N GLN A 29 1.09 24.59 21.03
CA GLN A 29 1.24 23.28 20.42
C GLN A 29 2.35 22.45 21.09
N TYR A 30 3.46 23.09 21.44
CA TYR A 30 4.57 22.44 22.11
C TYR A 30 4.17 21.98 23.52
N GLU A 31 3.56 22.84 24.32
CA GLU A 31 3.07 22.50 25.65
C GLU A 31 2.04 21.40 25.64
N ALA A 32 1.08 21.45 24.71
CA ALA A 32 0.08 20.41 24.55
C ALA A 32 0.70 19.06 24.13
N LYS A 33 1.76 19.07 23.32
CA LYS A 33 2.51 17.85 22.97
C LYS A 33 3.27 17.26 24.16
N VAL A 34 3.91 18.11 24.97
CA VAL A 34 4.64 17.68 26.17
C VAL A 34 3.69 17.08 27.21
N ASN A 35 2.46 17.59 27.28
CA ASN A 35 1.42 17.14 28.21
C ASN A 35 0.52 16.01 27.65
N ASP A 36 0.85 15.45 26.47
CA ASP A 36 0.04 14.43 25.76
C ASP A 36 -1.43 14.82 25.50
N THR A 37 -1.72 16.12 25.50
CA THR A 37 -3.03 16.70 25.19
C THR A 37 -3.18 17.19 23.75
N TRP A 38 -2.10 17.17 22.95
CA TRP A 38 -2.17 17.41 21.51
C TRP A 38 -2.50 16.13 20.76
N PRO A 39 -3.37 16.16 19.71
CA PRO A 39 -3.63 14.98 18.94
C PRO A 39 -2.31 14.35 18.47
N GLN A 40 -2.03 13.18 19.02
CA GLN A 40 -0.97 12.35 18.48
C GLN A 40 -1.43 11.98 17.08
N ARG A 41 -0.67 12.40 16.09
CA ARG A 41 -0.84 11.89 14.74
C ARG A 41 -0.88 10.36 14.88
N ALA A 42 -1.96 9.72 14.45
CA ALA A 42 -2.15 8.28 14.58
C ALA A 42 -0.79 7.63 14.36
N LEU A 43 -0.31 6.95 15.38
CA LEU A 43 1.08 6.55 15.53
C LEU A 43 1.56 5.97 14.22
N PHE A 44 2.47 6.69 13.54
CA PHE A 44 3.24 6.03 12.51
C PHE A 44 3.82 4.79 13.16
N THR A 45 3.59 3.65 12.56
CA THR A 45 4.16 2.42 13.04
C THR A 45 5.66 2.66 13.21
N THR A 46 6.12 2.70 14.46
CA THR A 46 7.55 2.84 14.77
C THR A 46 8.30 1.54 14.49
N LYS A 47 7.59 0.53 13.99
CA LYS A 47 8.10 -0.82 13.73
C LYS A 47 7.87 -1.20 12.28
N SER A 48 8.83 -1.90 11.72
CA SER A 48 8.75 -2.54 10.41
C SER A 48 9.17 -3.99 10.51
N LEU A 49 8.69 -4.80 9.59
CA LEU A 49 9.19 -6.16 9.38
C LEU A 49 10.38 -6.10 8.44
N ARG A 50 11.48 -6.78 8.79
CA ARG A 50 12.59 -7.06 7.90
C ARG A 50 12.27 -8.33 7.12
N PHE A 51 12.45 -8.28 5.81
CA PHE A 51 12.47 -9.42 4.91
C PHE A 51 13.89 -9.57 4.39
N ASP A 52 14.40 -10.78 4.41
CA ASP A 52 15.72 -11.14 3.93
C ASP A 52 15.58 -12.25 2.88
N ASP A 53 15.96 -11.95 1.64
CA ASP A 53 15.86 -12.91 0.54
C ASP A 53 16.79 -14.11 0.74
N GLY A 54 17.92 -13.91 1.39
CA GLY A 54 18.88 -14.98 1.76
C GLY A 54 18.31 -15.93 2.82
N SER A 55 17.43 -15.46 3.70
CA SER A 55 16.73 -16.26 4.72
C SER A 55 15.39 -16.78 4.20
N SER A 56 14.95 -16.34 3.01
CA SER A 56 13.65 -16.71 2.40
C SER A 56 12.45 -16.27 3.25
N ASP A 57 12.50 -15.05 3.78
CA ASP A 57 11.45 -14.52 4.66
C ASP A 57 10.19 -14.15 3.88
N TYR A 58 9.04 -14.55 4.41
CA TYR A 58 7.73 -14.19 3.87
C TYR A 58 6.62 -14.34 4.91
N LEU A 59 5.47 -13.74 4.62
CA LEU A 59 4.24 -13.93 5.41
C LEU A 59 3.14 -14.53 4.57
N THR A 60 2.22 -15.26 5.22
CA THR A 60 1.04 -15.82 4.57
C THR A 60 -0.23 -15.56 5.36
N LYS A 61 -1.32 -15.40 4.64
CA LYS A 61 -2.66 -15.33 5.19
C LYS A 61 -3.64 -16.06 4.28
N SER A 62 -4.22 -17.14 4.77
CA SER A 62 -5.29 -17.85 4.04
C SER A 62 -6.60 -17.09 4.14
N VAL A 63 -7.34 -17.05 3.03
CA VAL A 63 -8.68 -16.46 2.93
C VAL A 63 -9.70 -17.55 3.22
N SER A 64 -10.49 -17.41 4.28
CA SER A 64 -11.46 -18.42 4.72
C SER A 64 -12.79 -18.37 3.95
N SER A 65 -13.18 -17.20 3.47
CA SER A 65 -14.42 -17.00 2.70
C SER A 65 -14.19 -15.96 1.60
N THR A 66 -14.81 -16.17 0.45
CA THR A 66 -14.77 -15.17 -0.64
C THR A 66 -15.51 -13.91 -0.21
N SER A 67 -14.87 -12.77 -0.42
CA SER A 67 -15.44 -11.45 -0.17
C SER A 67 -15.32 -10.56 -1.40
N ASN A 68 -15.14 -9.25 -1.26
CA ASN A 68 -15.16 -8.33 -2.39
C ASN A 68 -13.92 -8.51 -3.28
N ARG A 69 -14.14 -8.86 -4.54
CA ARG A 69 -13.10 -9.08 -5.56
C ARG A 69 -12.98 -7.90 -6.53
N ARG A 70 -13.90 -6.93 -6.44
CA ARG A 70 -14.02 -5.80 -7.37
C ARG A 70 -13.57 -4.48 -6.76
N THR A 71 -13.74 -4.35 -5.45
CA THR A 71 -13.43 -3.11 -4.72
C THR A 71 -12.56 -3.45 -3.52
N PHE A 72 -11.34 -2.93 -3.47
CA PHE A 72 -10.41 -3.11 -2.34
C PHE A 72 -9.30 -2.07 -2.39
N THR A 73 -8.63 -1.90 -1.28
CA THR A 73 -7.43 -1.06 -1.19
C THR A 73 -6.29 -1.85 -0.53
N TYR A 74 -5.15 -1.91 -1.18
CA TYR A 74 -3.89 -2.40 -0.61
C TYR A 74 -2.98 -1.22 -0.32
N SER A 75 -2.41 -1.19 0.89
CA SER A 75 -1.50 -0.13 1.33
C SER A 75 -0.31 -0.73 2.06
N THR A 76 0.88 -0.21 1.81
CA THR A 76 2.09 -0.59 2.54
C THR A 76 3.16 0.48 2.44
N TRP A 77 3.97 0.62 3.49
CA TRP A 77 5.26 1.28 3.44
C TRP A 77 6.34 0.28 3.06
N VAL A 78 7.19 0.65 2.13
CA VAL A 78 8.26 -0.21 1.60
C VAL A 78 9.58 0.55 1.60
N LYS A 79 10.62 -0.09 2.11
CA LYS A 79 12.02 0.32 1.93
C LYS A 79 12.79 -0.87 1.40
N ARG A 80 13.41 -0.72 0.25
CA ARG A 80 14.21 -1.77 -0.39
C ARG A 80 15.60 -1.80 0.23
N SER A 81 16.22 -2.98 0.35
CA SER A 81 17.63 -3.13 0.75
C SER A 81 18.54 -3.31 -0.45
N ASN A 82 18.01 -3.85 -1.56
CA ASN A 82 18.74 -4.05 -2.81
C ASN A 82 17.89 -3.69 -4.03
N LEU A 83 18.53 -3.60 -5.19
CA LEU A 83 17.86 -3.47 -6.48
C LEU A 83 17.50 -4.85 -7.03
N SER A 84 16.51 -4.88 -7.93
CA SER A 84 15.92 -6.15 -8.41
C SER A 84 16.90 -7.04 -9.18
N GLY A 85 17.88 -6.48 -9.86
CA GLY A 85 18.81 -7.24 -10.71
C GLY A 85 18.04 -8.06 -11.76
N SER A 86 18.15 -9.39 -11.72
CA SER A 86 17.37 -10.30 -12.58
C SER A 86 16.08 -10.80 -11.92
N ASN A 87 15.80 -10.42 -10.67
CA ASN A 87 14.66 -10.88 -9.90
C ASN A 87 13.44 -9.98 -10.08
N TYR A 88 12.31 -10.45 -9.59
CA TYR A 88 11.02 -9.76 -9.56
C TYR A 88 10.46 -9.79 -8.14
N PRO A 89 11.07 -9.07 -7.16
CA PRO A 89 10.70 -9.17 -5.74
C PRO A 89 9.25 -8.76 -5.50
N ARG A 90 8.46 -9.67 -4.90
CA ARG A 90 7.04 -9.49 -4.65
C ARG A 90 6.79 -8.79 -3.33
N LEU A 91 5.88 -7.81 -3.37
CA LEU A 91 5.33 -7.19 -2.17
C LEU A 91 4.07 -7.93 -1.71
N PHE A 92 3.20 -8.31 -2.66
CA PHE A 92 1.93 -8.96 -2.38
C PHE A 92 1.54 -9.87 -3.55
N ASN A 93 1.18 -11.12 -3.26
CA ASN A 93 0.84 -12.12 -4.26
C ASN A 93 -0.25 -13.07 -3.78
N PRO A 94 -1.54 -12.74 -3.92
CA PRO A 94 -2.62 -13.71 -3.94
C PRO A 94 -2.50 -14.64 -5.15
N PHE A 95 -2.43 -15.95 -4.91
CA PHE A 95 -2.17 -16.92 -5.95
C PHE A 95 -3.09 -18.12 -5.83
N VAL A 96 -3.89 -18.37 -6.86
CA VAL A 96 -4.74 -19.57 -7.02
C VAL A 96 -3.96 -20.63 -7.80
N ASP A 97 -3.55 -20.28 -9.01
CA ASP A 97 -2.77 -21.09 -9.94
C ASP A 97 -2.08 -20.19 -10.99
N SER A 98 -1.36 -20.77 -11.95
CA SER A 98 -0.63 -20.03 -12.99
C SER A 98 -1.52 -19.22 -13.94
N ASN A 99 -2.81 -19.47 -13.97
CA ASN A 99 -3.79 -18.76 -14.80
C ASN A 99 -4.66 -17.80 -13.99
N ASN A 100 -4.48 -17.78 -12.66
CA ASN A 100 -5.33 -17.03 -11.74
C ASN A 100 -4.51 -16.51 -10.56
N PHE A 101 -4.06 -15.26 -10.63
CA PHE A 101 -3.29 -14.60 -9.57
C PHE A 101 -3.37 -13.08 -9.65
N PHE A 102 -2.93 -12.44 -8.59
CA PHE A 102 -2.75 -10.99 -8.51
C PHE A 102 -1.39 -10.69 -7.90
N ASP A 103 -0.66 -9.72 -8.46
CA ASP A 103 0.70 -9.39 -8.08
C ASP A 103 0.91 -7.89 -7.89
N VAL A 104 1.64 -7.53 -6.84
CA VAL A 104 2.29 -6.22 -6.67
C VAL A 104 3.77 -6.48 -6.47
N TYR A 105 4.62 -6.03 -7.39
CA TYR A 105 6.04 -6.37 -7.36
C TYR A 105 6.92 -5.32 -8.05
N PHE A 106 8.21 -5.35 -7.77
CA PHE A 106 9.20 -4.60 -8.55
C PHE A 106 9.71 -5.46 -9.71
N ARG A 107 9.77 -4.86 -10.90
CA ARG A 107 10.37 -5.50 -12.07
C ARG A 107 11.90 -5.53 -11.95
N ASN A 108 12.54 -6.30 -12.79
CA ASN A 108 14.01 -6.32 -12.94
C ASN A 108 14.57 -4.94 -13.38
N THR A 109 13.73 -4.04 -13.87
CA THR A 109 14.07 -2.64 -14.21
C THR A 109 13.94 -1.69 -13.02
N ASP A 110 13.50 -2.19 -11.85
CA ASP A 110 13.13 -1.42 -10.64
C ASP A 110 11.85 -0.58 -10.77
N ALA A 111 11.06 -0.74 -11.81
CA ALA A 111 9.71 -0.19 -11.91
C ALA A 111 8.74 -1.00 -11.01
N LEU A 112 7.72 -0.35 -10.46
CA LEU A 112 6.63 -1.03 -9.77
C LEU A 112 5.62 -1.53 -10.81
N ASN A 113 5.19 -2.78 -10.64
CA ASN A 113 4.19 -3.41 -11.49
C ASN A 113 3.02 -3.93 -10.67
N ILE A 114 1.82 -3.61 -11.14
CA ILE A 114 0.57 -4.22 -10.72
C ILE A 114 0.14 -5.16 -11.84
N TYR A 115 0.03 -6.44 -11.54
CA TYR A 115 -0.23 -7.46 -12.55
C TYR A 115 -1.31 -8.43 -12.10
N SER A 116 -2.22 -8.79 -12.96
CA SER A 116 -3.25 -9.76 -12.64
C SER A 116 -3.60 -10.62 -13.85
N TYR A 117 -3.77 -11.89 -13.57
CA TYR A 117 -4.16 -12.91 -14.52
C TYR A 117 -5.45 -13.59 -14.06
N SER A 118 -6.44 -13.72 -14.92
CA SER A 118 -7.71 -14.40 -14.61
C SER A 118 -8.18 -15.24 -15.80
N GLY A 119 -8.44 -16.51 -15.54
CA GLY A 119 -8.90 -17.43 -16.58
C GLY A 119 -7.91 -17.61 -17.74
N GLY A 120 -6.62 -17.51 -17.48
CA GLY A 120 -5.57 -17.64 -18.50
C GLY A 120 -5.37 -16.40 -19.36
N SER A 121 -5.93 -15.25 -18.98
CA SER A 121 -5.77 -13.98 -19.69
C SER A 121 -5.28 -12.88 -18.74
N GLU A 122 -4.38 -12.05 -19.25
CA GLU A 122 -3.94 -10.82 -18.57
C GLU A 122 -5.12 -9.85 -18.50
N ASN A 123 -5.41 -9.36 -17.31
CA ASN A 123 -6.45 -8.37 -17.12
C ASN A 123 -5.98 -7.08 -16.43
N ILE A 124 -4.81 -7.09 -15.80
CA ILE A 124 -4.11 -5.89 -15.35
C ILE A 124 -2.63 -6.03 -15.70
N ASP A 125 -2.05 -5.01 -16.35
CA ASP A 125 -0.60 -4.78 -16.41
C ASP A 125 -0.33 -3.28 -16.37
N LEU A 126 -0.02 -2.77 -15.17
CA LEU A 126 0.34 -1.37 -14.96
C LEU A 126 1.80 -1.30 -14.52
N VAL A 127 2.67 -0.83 -15.39
CA VAL A 127 4.11 -0.67 -15.13
C VAL A 127 4.44 0.81 -15.02
N THR A 128 4.93 1.24 -13.87
CA THR A 128 5.30 2.65 -13.66
C THR A 128 6.48 3.06 -14.55
N THR A 129 6.49 4.31 -15.01
CA THR A 129 7.70 4.91 -15.59
C THR A 129 8.71 5.31 -14.50
N GLN A 130 8.22 5.58 -13.29
CA GLN A 130 9.05 5.82 -12.12
C GLN A 130 9.82 4.54 -11.75
N LEU A 131 11.11 4.72 -11.44
CA LEU A 131 12.00 3.66 -10.95
C LEU A 131 12.27 3.88 -9.46
N PHE A 132 12.23 2.78 -8.69
CA PHE A 132 12.35 2.79 -7.23
C PHE A 132 13.76 2.33 -6.83
N ARG A 133 14.77 3.16 -7.11
CA ARG A 133 16.21 2.83 -6.97
C ARG A 133 16.86 3.37 -5.72
N ASP A 134 16.21 4.27 -4.99
CA ASP A 134 16.74 4.77 -3.73
C ASP A 134 16.46 3.76 -2.60
N VAL A 135 17.46 2.97 -2.25
CA VAL A 135 17.39 1.98 -1.16
C VAL A 135 17.42 2.62 0.23
N SER A 136 17.69 3.92 0.33
CA SER A 136 17.61 4.66 1.60
C SER A 136 16.20 5.18 1.89
N ALA A 137 15.36 5.32 0.86
CA ALA A 137 14.03 5.92 0.94
C ALA A 137 12.95 4.91 1.36
N TRP A 138 11.97 5.40 2.12
CA TRP A 138 10.69 4.75 2.30
C TRP A 138 9.70 5.24 1.24
N TYR A 139 8.96 4.31 0.67
CA TYR A 139 7.87 4.58 -0.27
C TYR A 139 6.55 4.11 0.34
N HIS A 140 5.58 5.01 0.42
CA HIS A 140 4.20 4.65 0.73
C HIS A 140 3.48 4.29 -0.56
N ILE A 141 3.10 3.04 -0.72
CA ILE A 141 2.41 2.52 -1.89
C ILE A 141 0.97 2.26 -1.51
N VAL A 142 0.03 2.87 -2.24
CA VAL A 142 -1.40 2.62 -2.08
C VAL A 142 -1.99 2.27 -3.44
N LEU A 143 -2.63 1.12 -3.51
CA LEU A 143 -3.34 0.63 -4.67
C LEU A 143 -4.82 0.58 -4.36
N ALA A 144 -5.60 1.47 -4.98
CA ALA A 144 -7.05 1.50 -4.89
C ALA A 144 -7.65 0.88 -6.14
N VAL A 145 -8.45 -0.16 -5.96
CA VAL A 145 -9.13 -0.88 -7.04
C VAL A 145 -10.63 -0.77 -6.90
N ASP A 146 -11.29 -0.41 -7.99
CA ASP A 146 -12.74 -0.44 -8.14
C ASP A 146 -13.09 -0.76 -9.60
N THR A 147 -13.23 -2.05 -9.91
CA THR A 147 -13.53 -2.50 -11.29
C THR A 147 -14.92 -2.11 -11.76
N THR A 148 -15.80 -1.59 -10.90
CA THR A 148 -17.16 -1.16 -11.28
C THR A 148 -17.19 0.15 -12.06
N GLN A 149 -16.08 0.91 -12.02
CA GLN A 149 -15.96 2.21 -12.68
C GLN A 149 -16.14 2.10 -14.20
N GLY A 150 -16.89 3.05 -14.78
CA GLY A 150 -17.13 3.11 -16.23
C GLY A 150 -15.85 3.40 -17.03
N THR A 151 -15.00 4.30 -16.54
CA THR A 151 -13.71 4.64 -17.16
C THR A 151 -12.65 3.66 -16.68
N ASP A 152 -11.92 3.07 -17.62
CA ASP A 152 -10.90 2.04 -17.35
C ASP A 152 -9.79 2.52 -16.40
N SER A 153 -9.23 3.70 -16.64
CA SER A 153 -8.18 4.29 -15.80
C SER A 153 -8.65 4.65 -14.37
N ASN A 154 -9.95 4.64 -14.11
CA ASN A 154 -10.51 4.80 -12.77
C ASN A 154 -10.65 3.47 -12.01
N ARG A 155 -10.52 2.33 -12.69
CA ARG A 155 -10.67 0.99 -12.09
C ARG A 155 -9.49 0.58 -11.22
N VAL A 156 -8.31 1.11 -11.55
CA VAL A 156 -7.08 0.85 -10.78
C VAL A 156 -6.31 2.14 -10.66
N LYS A 157 -6.13 2.63 -9.43
CA LYS A 157 -5.36 3.84 -9.13
C LYS A 157 -4.21 3.49 -8.20
N LEU A 158 -3.01 3.87 -8.61
CA LEU A 158 -1.79 3.71 -7.85
C LEU A 158 -1.35 5.06 -7.28
N TYR A 159 -0.97 5.09 -6.01
CA TYR A 159 -0.40 6.26 -5.38
C TYR A 159 0.96 5.91 -4.78
N VAL A 160 1.90 6.82 -4.92
CA VAL A 160 3.22 6.74 -4.28
C VAL A 160 3.45 8.01 -3.47
N ASN A 161 3.71 7.86 -2.18
CA ASN A 161 3.92 8.96 -1.24
C ASN A 161 2.78 10.01 -1.28
N GLY A 162 1.53 9.54 -1.43
CA GLY A 162 0.33 10.36 -1.49
C GLY A 162 0.02 10.99 -2.85
N SER A 163 0.91 10.86 -3.83
CA SER A 163 0.70 11.38 -5.19
C SER A 163 0.23 10.28 -6.13
N GLN A 164 -0.84 10.52 -6.89
CA GLN A 164 -1.32 9.56 -7.88
C GLN A 164 -0.30 9.39 -9.01
N VAL A 165 0.02 8.14 -9.33
CA VAL A 165 0.83 7.79 -10.51
C VAL A 165 -0.08 7.84 -11.74
N THR A 166 0.28 8.70 -12.70
CA THR A 166 -0.45 8.86 -13.96
C THR A 166 0.39 8.47 -15.18
N SER A 167 1.68 8.19 -14.99
CA SER A 167 2.60 7.81 -16.06
C SER A 167 3.00 6.34 -15.93
N PHE A 168 2.60 5.56 -16.91
CA PHE A 168 2.89 4.14 -17.02
C PHE A 168 3.58 3.85 -18.36
N SER A 169 4.53 2.92 -18.36
CA SER A 169 5.15 2.39 -19.59
C SER A 169 4.29 1.30 -20.23
N THR A 170 3.47 0.60 -19.42
CA THR A 170 2.41 -0.31 -19.84
C THR A 170 1.17 0.02 -19.01
N SER A 171 -0.01 0.04 -19.63
CA SER A 171 -1.26 0.43 -18.96
C SER A 171 -2.46 -0.38 -19.46
N THR A 172 -2.51 -1.66 -19.08
CA THR A 172 -3.67 -2.53 -19.28
C THR A 172 -4.55 -2.49 -18.04
N TYR A 173 -5.82 -2.13 -18.21
CA TYR A 173 -6.81 -2.04 -17.13
C TYR A 173 -7.84 -3.18 -17.23
N PRO A 174 -8.42 -3.64 -16.11
CA PRO A 174 -9.40 -4.71 -16.11
C PRO A 174 -10.69 -4.27 -16.81
N SER A 175 -11.45 -5.22 -17.35
CA SER A 175 -12.79 -4.95 -17.85
C SER A 175 -13.71 -4.44 -16.72
N GLN A 176 -14.75 -3.69 -17.08
CA GLN A 176 -15.73 -3.26 -16.09
C GLN A 176 -16.39 -4.47 -15.41
N ASN A 177 -16.53 -4.39 -14.08
CA ASN A 177 -17.06 -5.45 -13.22
C ASN A 177 -16.23 -6.76 -13.22
N ALA A 178 -14.95 -6.71 -13.62
CA ALA A 178 -14.07 -7.87 -13.53
C ALA A 178 -13.89 -8.32 -12.07
N ASP A 179 -14.00 -9.61 -11.82
CA ASP A 179 -13.65 -10.24 -10.56
C ASP A 179 -12.16 -10.60 -10.56
N LEU A 180 -11.36 -9.89 -9.74
CA LEU A 180 -9.93 -10.15 -9.64
C LEU A 180 -9.61 -11.35 -8.73
N GLN A 181 -8.37 -11.84 -8.79
CA GLN A 181 -7.93 -13.01 -8.02
C GLN A 181 -7.44 -12.62 -6.62
N ILE A 182 -8.26 -11.86 -5.91
CA ILE A 182 -8.06 -11.42 -4.52
C ILE A 182 -9.31 -11.80 -3.71
N ASN A 183 -9.16 -11.98 -2.40
CA ASN A 183 -10.25 -12.30 -1.49
C ASN A 183 -11.05 -13.55 -1.90
N VAL A 184 -10.43 -14.52 -2.55
CA VAL A 184 -11.03 -15.78 -2.97
C VAL A 184 -10.83 -16.83 -1.87
N SER A 185 -11.90 -17.53 -1.48
CA SER A 185 -11.84 -18.60 -0.48
C SER A 185 -10.84 -19.69 -0.86
N GLY A 186 -10.05 -20.13 0.10
CA GLY A 186 -9.01 -21.13 -0.09
C GLY A 186 -7.70 -20.60 -0.68
N VAL A 187 -7.66 -19.33 -1.11
CA VAL A 187 -6.44 -18.69 -1.61
C VAL A 187 -5.55 -18.26 -0.46
N THR A 188 -4.25 -18.41 -0.64
CA THR A 188 -3.25 -17.88 0.27
C THR A 188 -2.70 -16.57 -0.29
N ASN A 189 -2.91 -15.49 0.45
CA ASN A 189 -2.21 -14.23 0.22
C ASN A 189 -0.78 -14.35 0.74
N VAL A 190 0.21 -14.03 -0.08
CA VAL A 190 1.62 -14.06 0.28
C VAL A 190 2.21 -12.66 0.22
N ILE A 191 3.04 -12.34 1.18
CA ILE A 191 3.78 -11.08 1.28
C ILE A 191 5.26 -11.42 1.30
N GLY A 192 6.05 -10.74 0.48
CA GLY A 192 7.51 -10.86 0.45
C GLY A 192 8.06 -11.93 -0.49
N ARG A 193 7.23 -12.68 -1.21
CA ARG A 193 7.71 -13.62 -2.26
C ARG A 193 6.63 -13.98 -3.28
N ASN A 194 7.05 -14.70 -4.33
CA ASN A 194 6.14 -15.38 -5.24
C ASN A 194 5.59 -16.68 -4.59
N GLN A 195 4.28 -16.89 -4.63
CA GLN A 195 3.65 -18.10 -4.10
C GLN A 195 3.86 -19.33 -5.02
N SER A 196 3.90 -19.15 -6.34
CA SER A 196 4.06 -20.26 -7.30
C SER A 196 5.44 -20.91 -7.29
N GLY A 197 6.41 -20.33 -6.54
CA GLY A 197 7.78 -20.83 -6.46
C GLY A 197 8.50 -20.30 -5.23
N THR A 198 9.70 -20.82 -5.02
CA THR A 198 10.60 -20.40 -3.93
C THR A 198 11.63 -19.36 -4.41
N ASN A 199 11.16 -18.37 -5.16
CA ASN A 199 12.01 -17.33 -5.75
C ASN A 199 11.34 -15.96 -5.67
N ASN A 200 12.04 -14.94 -6.16
CA ASN A 200 11.54 -13.56 -6.19
C ASN A 200 11.16 -13.04 -4.80
N TYR A 201 11.96 -13.39 -3.80
CA TYR A 201 11.84 -12.85 -2.46
C TYR A 201 12.13 -11.36 -2.46
N PHE A 202 11.39 -10.64 -1.62
CA PHE A 202 11.67 -9.25 -1.33
C PHE A 202 12.79 -9.16 -0.30
N ASP A 203 13.74 -8.25 -0.52
CA ASP A 203 14.75 -7.88 0.46
C ASP A 203 14.57 -6.42 0.86
N GLY A 204 14.29 -6.19 2.13
CA GLY A 204 14.01 -4.86 2.65
C GLY A 204 13.10 -4.85 3.86
N TYR A 205 12.40 -3.75 4.00
CA TYR A 205 11.50 -3.52 5.13
C TYR A 205 10.11 -3.17 4.62
N MET A 206 9.09 -3.70 5.28
CA MET A 206 7.70 -3.31 5.08
C MET A 206 7.05 -2.93 6.41
N ALA A 207 6.18 -1.93 6.38
CA ALA A 207 5.38 -1.51 7.53
C ALA A 207 3.95 -1.19 7.10
N GLU A 208 3.00 -1.30 8.02
CA GLU A 208 1.58 -0.99 7.78
C GLU A 208 1.03 -1.69 6.53
N ILE A 209 1.24 -3.01 6.45
CA ILE A 209 0.71 -3.82 5.36
C ILE A 209 -0.78 -4.03 5.62
N ILE A 210 -1.61 -3.34 4.86
CA ILE A 210 -3.06 -3.27 5.06
C ILE A 210 -3.78 -3.67 3.77
N LEU A 211 -4.74 -4.55 3.88
CA LEU A 211 -5.73 -4.83 2.85
C LEU A 211 -7.10 -4.49 3.39
N VAL A 212 -7.75 -3.50 2.79
CA VAL A 212 -9.13 -3.12 3.09
C VAL A 212 -10.03 -3.78 2.05
N ASP A 213 -11.01 -4.50 2.53
CA ASP A 213 -11.98 -5.25 1.72
C ASP A 213 -13.26 -4.42 1.55
N GLY A 214 -13.50 -3.91 0.37
CA GLY A 214 -14.68 -3.13 0.01
C GLY A 214 -14.54 -1.62 0.06
#